data_797d1f61eaf072184b282060ec231f60
#
_entry.id   797d1f61eaf072184b282060ec231f60
#
_cell.length_a   1.000
_cell.length_b   1.000
_cell.length_c   1.000
_cell.angle_alpha   90.00
_cell.angle_beta   90.00
_cell.angle_gamma   90.00
#
_symmetry.space_group_name_H-M   'P 1'
#
loop_
_entity.id
_entity.type
_entity.pdbx_description
1 polymer ?
#
loop_
_entity_poly.entity_id
_entity_poly.type
_entity_poly.pdbx_seq_one_letter_code
_entity_poly.pdbx_strand_id
1 'polypeptide(L)'
;MIHKRRANLSLLIICCFGLTACPTERFRHEKYECNSGAFGISEIIFNDTGVGDMAKIIGYGTEKNVEILSSSKSTITTKMEDISIKIDRETGTVRVKRGKHYAVLACSKSVFTM
;
A
#
# COMPACT_ATOMS: atom_id res chain seq x y z
N MET A 1 -31.30 38.98 18.07
CA MET A 1 -29.96 39.30 17.90
C MET A 1 -28.98 38.42 18.62
N ILE A 2 -29.34 37.91 19.71
CA ILE A 2 -28.41 37.14 20.44
C ILE A 2 -28.20 35.77 19.94
N HIS A 3 -29.13 35.25 19.25
CA HIS A 3 -29.05 33.87 18.83
C HIS A 3 -28.02 33.58 17.77
N LYS A 4 -27.44 34.56 17.16
CA LYS A 4 -26.47 34.29 16.18
C LYS A 4 -25.30 33.56 16.65
N ARG A 5 -24.95 33.76 17.87
CA ARG A 5 -23.78 33.17 18.35
C ARG A 5 -23.80 31.71 18.39
N ARG A 6 -24.92 31.13 18.45
CA ARG A 6 -25.00 29.72 18.55
C ARG A 6 -24.51 29.00 17.34
N ALA A 7 -24.71 29.60 16.22
CA ALA A 7 -24.25 29.01 15.02
C ALA A 7 -22.74 28.84 15.02
N ASN A 8 -22.07 29.77 15.66
CA ASN A 8 -20.62 29.67 15.68
C ASN A 8 -20.15 28.48 16.48
N LEU A 9 -20.85 28.17 17.52
CA LEU A 9 -20.45 27.02 18.32
C LEU A 9 -20.55 25.75 17.54
N SER A 10 -21.55 25.65 16.72
CA SER A 10 -21.69 24.45 15.92
C SER A 10 -20.51 24.23 14.98
N LEU A 11 -20.01 25.29 14.43
CA LEU A 11 -18.88 25.19 13.55
C LEU A 11 -17.66 24.66 14.23
N LEU A 12 -17.46 25.05 15.47
CA LEU A 12 -16.28 24.57 16.18
C LEU A 12 -16.32 23.09 16.39
N ILE A 13 -17.47 22.55 16.67
CA ILE A 13 -17.60 21.14 16.89
C ILE A 13 -17.26 20.34 15.65
N ILE A 14 -17.69 20.84 14.52
CA ILE A 14 -17.42 20.14 13.28
C ILE A 14 -15.95 20.05 12.98
N CYS A 15 -15.21 21.09 13.28
CA CYS A 15 -13.79 21.07 13.04
C CYS A 15 -13.08 20.00 13.85
N CYS A 16 -13.53 19.76 15.04
CA CYS A 16 -12.89 18.77 15.88
C CYS A 16 -12.99 17.37 15.29
N PHE A 17 -14.11 17.06 14.71
CA PHE A 17 -14.26 15.74 14.13
C PHE A 17 -13.31 15.49 12.99
N GLY A 18 -13.09 16.49 12.17
CA GLY A 18 -12.20 16.31 11.03
C GLY A 18 -10.79 15.98 11.45
N LEU A 19 -10.38 16.48 12.60
CA LEU A 19 -9.02 16.24 13.03
C LEU A 19 -8.78 14.85 13.58
N THR A 20 -9.80 14.23 14.14
CA THR A 20 -9.59 12.94 14.76
C THR A 20 -9.61 11.78 13.81
N ALA A 21 -10.11 11.94 12.61
CA ALA A 21 -10.26 10.83 11.69
C ALA A 21 -9.01 10.51 10.88
N CYS A 22 -8.15 11.48 10.66
CA CYS A 22 -7.08 11.33 9.71
C CYS A 22 -5.84 10.55 10.14
N PRO A 23 -5.36 10.70 11.37
CA PRO A 23 -4.00 10.22 11.65
C PRO A 23 -3.82 8.73 11.76
N THR A 24 -4.87 7.97 11.97
CA THR A 24 -4.69 6.60 12.39
C THR A 24 -4.25 5.66 11.29
N GLU A 25 -4.44 6.01 10.03
CA GLU A 25 -4.10 5.11 8.94
C GLU A 25 -2.78 5.41 8.27
N ARG A 26 -2.07 6.41 8.73
CA ARG A 26 -0.87 6.85 8.05
C ARG A 26 0.32 5.94 8.25
N PHE A 27 0.34 5.16 9.29
CA PHE A 27 1.50 4.36 9.65
C PHE A 27 1.23 2.87 9.50
N ARG A 28 0.65 2.49 8.41
CA ARG A 28 0.38 1.10 8.15
C ARG A 28 1.41 0.57 7.17
N HIS A 29 2.16 -0.43 7.60
CA HIS A 29 3.16 -1.08 6.78
C HIS A 29 2.65 -2.45 6.36
N GLU A 30 2.87 -2.81 5.10
CA GLU A 30 2.55 -4.14 4.60
C GLU A 30 3.82 -4.75 4.04
N LYS A 31 4.05 -6.00 4.37
CA LYS A 31 5.22 -6.72 3.91
C LYS A 31 4.80 -8.07 3.38
N TYR A 32 5.34 -8.44 2.23
CA TYR A 32 5.04 -9.71 1.58
C TYR A 32 6.34 -10.46 1.39
N GLU A 33 6.46 -11.62 2.04
CA GLU A 33 7.63 -12.47 1.91
C GLU A 33 7.29 -13.64 1.02
N CYS A 34 8.01 -13.77 -0.09
CA CYS A 34 7.70 -14.71 -1.15
C CYS A 34 8.74 -15.83 -1.18
N ASN A 35 8.28 -17.07 -1.30
CA ASN A 35 9.17 -18.22 -1.21
C ASN A 35 9.65 -18.76 -2.55
N SER A 36 8.92 -18.50 -3.62
CA SER A 36 9.22 -19.19 -4.88
C SER A 36 10.46 -18.66 -5.59
N GLY A 37 10.82 -17.42 -5.37
CA GLY A 37 11.97 -16.85 -6.03
C GLY A 37 11.81 -16.59 -7.52
N ALA A 38 10.63 -16.75 -8.07
CA ALA A 38 10.41 -16.48 -9.47
C ALA A 38 10.67 -15.01 -9.75
N PHE A 39 11.31 -14.70 -10.87
CA PHE A 39 11.75 -13.36 -11.22
C PHE A 39 12.67 -12.75 -10.17
N GLY A 40 13.20 -13.59 -9.27
CA GLY A 40 14.13 -13.11 -8.25
C GLY A 40 13.52 -12.33 -7.13
N ILE A 41 12.20 -12.24 -7.05
CA ILE A 41 11.54 -11.46 -6.01
C ILE A 41 11.41 -12.28 -4.74
N SER A 42 11.99 -11.78 -3.64
CA SER A 42 11.90 -12.45 -2.35
C SER A 42 11.03 -11.70 -1.36
N GLU A 43 10.92 -10.37 -1.50
CA GLU A 43 10.20 -9.58 -0.52
C GLU A 43 9.71 -8.28 -1.12
N ILE A 44 8.50 -7.86 -0.74
CA ILE A 44 7.94 -6.59 -1.18
C ILE A 44 7.46 -5.85 0.07
N ILE A 45 7.90 -4.62 0.25
CA ILE A 45 7.62 -3.83 1.44
C ILE A 45 6.93 -2.52 1.06
N PHE A 46 5.78 -2.26 1.68
CA PHE A 46 5.05 -1.01 1.51
C PHE A 46 5.03 -0.27 2.83
N ASN A 47 5.63 0.91 2.88
CA ASN A 47 5.49 1.80 4.02
C ASN A 47 4.18 2.56 3.91
N ASP A 48 3.80 2.93 2.69
CA ASP A 48 2.54 3.54 2.37
C ASP A 48 1.97 2.82 1.17
N THR A 49 0.66 2.79 1.04
CA THR A 49 0.02 2.01 -0.01
C THR A 49 -0.78 2.85 -0.99
N GLY A 50 -0.55 4.15 -1.03
CA GLY A 50 -1.25 5.04 -1.94
C GLY A 50 -0.61 5.10 -3.31
N VAL A 51 -1.38 5.48 -4.31
CA VAL A 51 -0.86 5.69 -5.66
C VAL A 51 0.20 6.78 -5.62
N GLY A 52 1.32 6.52 -6.25
CA GLY A 52 2.44 7.45 -6.25
C GLY A 52 3.43 7.23 -5.12
N ASP A 53 3.05 6.48 -4.09
CA ASP A 53 3.98 6.15 -3.02
C ASP A 53 4.98 5.11 -3.53
N MET A 54 6.13 5.06 -2.88
CA MET A 54 7.20 4.14 -3.29
C MET A 54 7.13 2.86 -2.48
N ALA A 55 7.31 1.76 -3.16
CA ALA A 55 7.42 0.44 -2.54
C ALA A 55 8.84 -0.07 -2.75
N LYS A 56 9.25 -1.00 -1.91
CA LYS A 56 10.59 -1.55 -1.96
C LYS A 56 10.50 -3.02 -2.35
N ILE A 57 11.21 -3.41 -3.39
CA ILE A 57 11.24 -4.80 -3.84
C ILE A 57 12.65 -5.33 -3.64
N ILE A 58 12.75 -6.45 -2.93
CA ILE A 58 14.02 -7.09 -2.64
C ILE A 58 14.11 -8.39 -3.43
N GLY A 59 15.19 -8.56 -4.16
CA GLY A 59 15.42 -9.77 -4.92
C GLY A 59 16.86 -9.86 -5.35
N TYR A 60 17.39 -11.08 -5.44
CA TYR A 60 18.78 -11.35 -5.82
C TYR A 60 19.78 -10.55 -4.95
N GLY A 61 19.44 -10.31 -3.70
CA GLY A 61 20.31 -9.54 -2.81
C GLY A 61 20.33 -8.05 -3.07
N THR A 62 19.46 -7.54 -3.94
CA THR A 62 19.38 -6.12 -4.23
C THR A 62 18.02 -5.57 -3.86
N GLU A 63 17.95 -4.26 -3.71
CA GLU A 63 16.76 -3.57 -3.30
C GLU A 63 16.43 -2.51 -4.33
N LYS A 64 15.18 -2.48 -4.79
CA LYS A 64 14.72 -1.50 -5.76
C LYS A 64 13.48 -0.79 -5.27
N ASN A 65 13.41 0.51 -5.50
CA ASN A 65 12.23 1.31 -5.18
C ASN A 65 11.40 1.45 -6.43
N VAL A 66 10.10 1.20 -6.31
CA VAL A 66 9.17 1.29 -7.41
C VAL A 66 7.95 2.07 -6.98
N GLU A 67 7.29 2.70 -7.93
CA GLU A 67 6.12 3.51 -7.65
C GLU A 67 4.86 2.68 -7.73
N ILE A 68 3.92 2.91 -6.82
CA ILE A 68 2.63 2.25 -6.83
C ILE A 68 1.78 2.90 -7.91
N LEU A 69 1.34 2.11 -8.88
CA LEU A 69 0.57 2.59 -10.01
C LEU A 69 -0.93 2.60 -9.74
N SER A 70 -1.42 1.62 -9.01
CA SER A 70 -2.81 1.59 -8.58
C SER A 70 -2.91 0.91 -7.23
N SER A 71 -3.93 1.27 -6.47
CA SER A 71 -4.09 0.75 -5.11
C SER A 71 -5.56 0.74 -4.74
N SER A 72 -6.02 -0.38 -4.16
CA SER A 72 -7.35 -0.51 -3.61
C SER A 72 -7.26 -1.36 -2.35
N LYS A 73 -8.37 -1.65 -1.73
CA LYS A 73 -8.37 -2.49 -0.54
C LYS A 73 -7.90 -3.91 -0.85
N SER A 74 -8.14 -4.37 -2.05
CA SER A 74 -7.84 -5.76 -2.43
C SER A 74 -6.60 -5.93 -3.27
N THR A 75 -6.14 -4.88 -3.95
CA THR A 75 -5.10 -5.02 -4.95
C THR A 75 -4.18 -3.82 -5.00
N ILE A 76 -2.89 -4.09 -5.19
CA ILE A 76 -1.89 -3.06 -5.47
C ILE A 76 -1.17 -3.49 -6.75
N THR A 77 -1.00 -2.56 -7.69
CA THR A 77 -0.20 -2.84 -8.87
C THR A 77 1.00 -1.93 -8.91
N THR A 78 2.12 -2.48 -9.36
CA THR A 78 3.33 -1.72 -9.53
C THR A 78 4.12 -2.31 -10.69
N LYS A 79 5.23 -1.71 -11.03
CA LYS A 79 6.04 -2.16 -12.15
C LYS A 79 7.51 -1.97 -11.81
N MET A 80 8.30 -3.00 -12.02
CA MET A 80 9.73 -2.95 -11.80
C MET A 80 10.40 -3.18 -13.15
N GLU A 81 10.90 -2.12 -13.78
CA GLU A 81 11.44 -2.16 -15.14
C GLU A 81 10.36 -2.66 -16.11
N ASP A 82 10.53 -3.81 -16.72
CA ASP A 82 9.53 -4.37 -17.63
C ASP A 82 8.66 -5.45 -16.98
N ILE A 83 8.79 -5.62 -15.68
CA ILE A 83 8.02 -6.62 -14.95
C ILE A 83 6.79 -5.95 -14.32
N SER A 84 5.60 -6.44 -14.68
CA SER A 84 4.35 -5.98 -14.08
C SER A 84 4.07 -6.83 -12.85
N ILE A 85 3.70 -6.20 -11.75
CA ILE A 85 3.49 -6.87 -10.48
C ILE A 85 2.12 -6.50 -9.94
N LYS A 86 1.30 -7.51 -9.66
CA LYS A 86 -0.01 -7.31 -9.10
C LYS A 86 -0.11 -8.09 -7.79
N ILE A 87 -0.40 -7.40 -6.72
CA ILE A 87 -0.43 -7.97 -5.40
C ILE A 87 -1.87 -8.07 -4.92
N ASP A 88 -2.28 -9.28 -4.53
CA ASP A 88 -3.58 -9.50 -3.92
C ASP A 88 -3.39 -9.27 -2.42
N ARG A 89 -3.97 -8.19 -1.91
CA ARG A 89 -3.77 -7.79 -0.53
C ARG A 89 -4.51 -8.67 0.46
N GLU A 90 -5.48 -9.41 -0.01
CA GLU A 90 -6.27 -10.28 0.87
C GLU A 90 -5.60 -11.63 1.06
N THR A 91 -5.05 -12.19 0.01
CA THR A 91 -4.46 -13.53 0.07
C THR A 91 -2.95 -13.54 0.17
N GLY A 92 -2.29 -12.46 -0.20
CA GLY A 92 -0.84 -12.43 -0.28
C GLY A 92 -0.28 -12.97 -1.57
N THR A 93 -1.13 -13.30 -2.52
CA THR A 93 -0.69 -13.81 -3.82
C THR A 93 -0.15 -12.68 -4.67
N VAL A 94 1.00 -12.89 -5.28
CA VAL A 94 1.63 -11.89 -6.14
C VAL A 94 1.77 -12.46 -7.53
N ARG A 95 1.21 -11.77 -8.52
CA ARG A 95 1.30 -12.17 -9.92
C ARG A 95 2.31 -11.29 -10.62
N VAL A 96 3.27 -11.92 -11.28
CA VAL A 96 4.33 -11.19 -11.97
C VAL A 96 4.33 -11.59 -13.43
N LYS A 97 4.60 -10.63 -14.31
CA LYS A 97 4.56 -10.85 -15.74
C LYS A 97 5.63 -10.02 -16.43
N ARG A 98 6.41 -10.66 -17.29
CA ARG A 98 7.36 -10.00 -18.16
C ARG A 98 7.14 -10.55 -19.57
N GLY A 99 6.58 -9.74 -20.47
CA GLY A 99 6.27 -10.19 -21.81
C GLY A 99 5.30 -11.37 -21.78
N LYS A 100 5.75 -12.52 -22.23
CA LYS A 100 4.95 -13.73 -22.24
C LYS A 100 5.19 -14.60 -21.01
N HIS A 101 6.17 -14.27 -20.20
CA HIS A 101 6.48 -15.04 -19.00
C HIS A 101 5.59 -14.58 -17.84
N TYR A 102 5.05 -15.55 -17.13
CA TYR A 102 4.09 -15.29 -16.07
C TYR A 102 4.37 -16.23 -14.91
N ALA A 103 4.28 -15.71 -13.70
CA ALA A 103 4.43 -16.53 -12.50
C ALA A 103 3.51 -16.02 -11.41
N VAL A 104 3.13 -16.93 -10.53
CA VAL A 104 2.32 -16.61 -9.35
C VAL A 104 3.14 -16.95 -8.12
N LEU A 105 3.38 -15.97 -7.28
CA LEU A 105 4.16 -16.15 -6.07
C LEU A 105 3.21 -16.24 -4.90
N ALA A 106 3.38 -17.27 -4.07
CA ALA A 106 2.65 -17.37 -2.83
C ALA A 106 3.49 -16.67 -1.76
N CYS A 107 2.99 -15.55 -1.27
CA CYS A 107 3.73 -14.75 -0.31
C CYS A 107 3.01 -14.70 1.01
N SER A 108 3.76 -14.60 2.10
CA SER A 108 3.22 -14.42 3.43
C SER A 108 3.07 -12.94 3.69
N LYS A 109 1.87 -12.51 4.02
CA LYS A 109 1.58 -11.11 4.28
C LYS A 109 1.68 -10.80 5.76
N SER A 110 2.35 -9.73 6.10
CA SER A 110 2.40 -9.19 7.45
C SER A 110 1.99 -7.73 7.41
N VAL A 111 1.20 -7.30 8.37
CA VAL A 111 0.74 -5.92 8.45
C VAL A 111 1.14 -5.38 9.82
N PHE A 112 1.80 -4.22 9.81
CA PHE A 112 2.23 -3.56 11.01
C PHE A 112 1.58 -2.18 11.09
N THR A 113 1.03 -1.85 12.24
CA THR A 113 0.48 -0.51 12.49
C THR A 113 1.30 0.14 13.58
N MET A 114 1.66 1.39 13.38
CA MET A 114 2.46 2.12 14.36
C MET A 114 1.68 3.24 15.01
#